data_3de08044ffc805b14b9d24dd47058968
#
_entry.id   3de08044ffc805b14b9d24dd47058968
#
_cell.length_a   1.000
_cell.length_b   1.000
_cell.length_c   1.000
_cell.angle_alpha   90.00
_cell.angle_beta   90.00
_cell.angle_gamma   90.00
#
_symmetry.space_group_name_H-M   'P 1'
#
loop_
_entity.id
_entity.type
_entity.pdbx_description
1 polymer ?
#
loop_
_entity_poly.entity_id
_entity_poly.type
_entity_poly.pdbx_seq_one_letter_code
_entity_poly.pdbx_strand_id
1 'polypeptide(L)'
;MAATYIRCAAERHFARESMGTLMQATLPDCREALLSRYAGTVQCVYLDPPFYTGKCFDMKARIGEKGYRTGSPALTLLAYDDRWESRESYLSLMRETLLLARELMKKEGTIFLHVDCRMHAHLRLLMDEIFGESGFLNEIIWSYQSGGRAKTYFPRKHDVILFYAKSRSYYFSLKSVPVARRETRSNHMKRGTDEDGRTYRSIMSGGREYRYYDDEPSYPDDVWDDVSHLQQRDPQRTGYDTQKPIRLLDRIIRCSTQEGDLVCDLFGGSGTTAVTAAQLGRRFLSVDKNPLSIAVTGKRLQQILGGAGCFDVEAPCGADDCEVEAEVYPAISSYTVRLLGFSSPAAREAGIDGLDAVDQWSAGFVQGETYRSCVSSARTADSPALKTTLEMPVCAGEPCIMLVDVWGSRRYYLPQRRY
;
A
#
# COMPACT_ATOMS: atom_id res chain seq x y z
N MET A 1 -34.46 -14.48 -6.81
CA MET A 1 -34.24 -15.23 -5.54
C MET A 1 -32.86 -14.87 -5.04
N ALA A 2 -32.68 -14.67 -3.72
CA ALA A 2 -31.44 -14.24 -3.11
C ALA A 2 -30.35 -15.32 -3.18
N ALA A 3 -29.07 -14.91 -3.34
CA ALA A 3 -27.92 -15.78 -3.20
C ALA A 3 -27.69 -16.11 -1.70
N THR A 4 -27.06 -17.23 -1.42
CA THR A 4 -26.82 -17.70 -0.05
C THR A 4 -25.52 -17.16 0.48
N TYR A 5 -25.55 -16.43 1.60
CA TYR A 5 -24.35 -15.95 2.31
C TYR A 5 -23.53 -17.11 2.87
N ILE A 6 -22.21 -16.99 2.79
CA ILE A 6 -21.25 -17.90 3.40
C ILE A 6 -20.10 -17.13 4.07
N ARG A 7 -19.47 -17.74 5.07
CA ARG A 7 -18.25 -17.18 5.69
C ARG A 7 -17.01 -17.73 5.04
N CYS A 8 -16.07 -16.86 4.73
CA CYS A 8 -14.73 -17.23 4.29
C CYS A 8 -13.69 -16.53 5.16
N ALA A 9 -12.68 -17.28 5.61
CA ALA A 9 -11.59 -16.76 6.43
C ALA A 9 -10.49 -16.10 5.58
N ALA A 10 -10.35 -16.53 4.32
CA ALA A 10 -9.34 -15.98 3.42
C ALA A 10 -9.82 -16.00 1.96
N GLU A 11 -9.33 -15.02 1.19
CA GLU A 11 -9.39 -15.01 -0.26
C GLU A 11 -8.01 -15.34 -0.82
N ARG A 12 -7.95 -16.31 -1.73
CA ARG A 12 -6.75 -16.77 -2.43
C ARG A 12 -6.93 -16.62 -3.93
N HIS A 13 -5.83 -16.60 -4.64
CA HIS A 13 -5.85 -16.62 -6.11
C HIS A 13 -5.86 -18.06 -6.64
N PHE A 14 -6.61 -18.32 -7.71
CA PHE A 14 -6.78 -19.68 -8.21
C PHE A 14 -5.54 -20.28 -8.91
N ALA A 15 -4.82 -19.49 -9.70
CA ALA A 15 -3.90 -20.04 -10.71
C ALA A 15 -2.43 -19.66 -10.54
N ARG A 16 -2.04 -18.88 -9.54
CA ARG A 16 -0.69 -18.35 -9.43
C ARG A 16 -0.19 -18.34 -7.98
N GLU A 17 1.12 -18.38 -7.82
CA GLU A 17 1.76 -18.14 -6.54
C GLU A 17 1.49 -16.70 -6.07
N SER A 18 1.15 -16.55 -4.80
CA SER A 18 0.80 -15.26 -4.21
C SER A 18 2.02 -14.34 -4.13
N MET A 19 1.92 -13.14 -4.67
CA MET A 19 2.93 -12.11 -4.53
C MET A 19 2.91 -11.43 -3.16
N GLY A 20 1.86 -11.62 -2.37
CA GLY A 20 1.78 -11.02 -1.03
C GLY A 20 0.41 -11.14 -0.39
N THR A 21 0.31 -10.57 0.80
CA THR A 21 -0.88 -10.63 1.64
C THR A 21 -1.33 -9.24 2.04
N LEU A 22 -2.63 -8.99 1.86
CA LEU A 22 -3.35 -7.89 2.50
C LEU A 22 -4.08 -8.44 3.72
N MET A 23 -3.86 -7.85 4.88
CA MET A 23 -4.49 -8.30 6.12
C MET A 23 -5.28 -7.16 6.76
N GLN A 24 -6.58 -7.38 6.96
CA GLN A 24 -7.43 -6.47 7.73
C GLN A 24 -7.43 -6.90 9.18
N ALA A 25 -6.61 -6.26 10.01
CA ALA A 25 -6.54 -6.55 11.44
C ALA A 25 -5.97 -5.37 12.22
N THR A 26 -6.21 -5.33 13.52
CA THR A 26 -5.39 -4.54 14.43
C THR A 26 -4.09 -5.28 14.70
N LEU A 27 -3.01 -4.56 15.05
CA LEU A 27 -1.71 -5.19 15.30
C LEU A 27 -1.74 -6.21 16.46
N PRO A 28 -2.44 -5.96 17.59
CA PRO A 28 -2.60 -6.98 18.63
C PRO A 28 -3.26 -8.26 18.11
N ASP A 29 -4.31 -8.15 17.30
CA ASP A 29 -5.08 -9.31 16.82
C ASP A 29 -4.29 -10.20 15.83
N CYS A 30 -3.40 -9.62 15.04
CA CYS A 30 -2.65 -10.35 14.01
C CYS A 30 -1.21 -10.71 14.41
N ARG A 31 -0.72 -10.26 15.57
CA ARG A 31 0.68 -10.43 15.98
C ARG A 31 1.17 -11.87 15.91
N GLU A 32 0.45 -12.81 16.53
CA GLU A 32 0.83 -14.23 16.55
C GLU A 32 0.85 -14.84 15.14
N ALA A 33 -0.17 -14.53 14.33
CA ALA A 33 -0.27 -15.00 12.95
C ALA A 33 0.87 -14.44 12.09
N LEU A 34 1.24 -13.19 12.28
CA LEU A 34 2.36 -12.57 11.58
C LEU A 34 3.69 -13.22 11.98
N LEU A 35 3.94 -13.39 13.27
CA LEU A 35 5.17 -14.01 13.76
C LEU A 35 5.31 -15.47 13.32
N SER A 36 4.24 -16.26 13.37
CA SER A 36 4.27 -17.66 12.95
C SER A 36 4.63 -17.84 11.47
N ARG A 37 4.28 -16.87 10.61
CA ARG A 37 4.46 -16.97 9.15
C ARG A 37 5.63 -16.17 8.61
N TYR A 38 5.95 -15.05 9.24
CA TYR A 38 6.86 -14.05 8.64
C TYR A 38 8.05 -13.67 9.54
N ALA A 39 8.22 -14.25 10.74
CA ALA A 39 9.36 -13.95 11.59
C ALA A 39 10.68 -14.17 10.84
N GLY A 40 11.55 -13.16 10.83
CA GLY A 40 12.86 -13.22 10.17
C GLY A 40 12.83 -13.29 8.65
N THR A 41 11.71 -12.95 7.97
CA THR A 41 11.59 -13.06 6.51
C THR A 41 11.51 -11.71 5.78
N VAL A 42 11.19 -10.63 6.48
CA VAL A 42 10.99 -9.29 5.88
C VAL A 42 12.33 -8.61 5.61
N GLN A 43 12.56 -8.20 4.36
CA GLN A 43 13.79 -7.51 3.96
C GLN A 43 13.69 -6.00 4.20
N CYS A 44 12.55 -5.39 3.91
CA CYS A 44 12.32 -3.96 4.10
C CYS A 44 11.00 -3.73 4.82
N VAL A 45 11.02 -2.92 5.87
CA VAL A 45 9.83 -2.40 6.52
C VAL A 45 9.73 -0.91 6.19
N TYR A 46 8.57 -0.47 5.69
CA TYR A 46 8.22 0.94 5.61
C TYR A 46 6.98 1.17 6.46
N LEU A 47 7.02 2.16 7.34
CA LEU A 47 5.92 2.52 8.21
C LEU A 47 5.58 4.00 8.05
N ASP A 48 4.30 4.29 7.81
CA ASP A 48 3.71 5.62 7.76
C ASP A 48 2.57 5.71 8.81
N PRO A 49 2.91 5.71 10.11
CA PRO A 49 1.91 5.69 11.18
C PRO A 49 1.14 7.01 11.25
N PRO A 50 0.04 7.09 12.02
CA PRO A 50 -0.56 8.37 12.39
C PRO A 50 0.48 9.33 13.00
N PHE A 51 0.37 10.65 12.73
CA PHE A 51 1.39 11.65 13.09
C PHE A 51 1.10 12.43 14.36
N TYR A 52 0.15 11.96 15.16
CA TYR A 52 -0.29 12.65 16.38
C TYR A 52 -0.84 14.06 16.10
N THR A 53 -1.67 14.18 15.05
CA THR A 53 -2.18 15.47 14.56
C THR A 53 -3.36 15.98 15.36
N GLY A 54 -4.05 15.13 16.12
CA GLY A 54 -5.29 15.43 16.82
C GLY A 54 -6.50 15.57 15.89
N LYS A 55 -6.45 15.02 14.67
CA LYS A 55 -7.49 15.13 13.63
C LYS A 55 -7.98 13.77 13.18
N CYS A 56 -9.17 13.76 12.58
CA CYS A 56 -9.63 12.65 11.76
C CYS A 56 -9.27 12.90 10.29
N PHE A 57 -8.97 11.85 9.58
CA PHE A 57 -8.70 11.89 8.15
C PHE A 57 -9.74 11.08 7.40
N ASP A 58 -10.19 11.62 6.29
CA ASP A 58 -11.27 11.06 5.52
C ASP A 58 -10.78 10.44 4.21
N MET A 59 -11.65 9.61 3.65
CA MET A 59 -11.52 9.06 2.32
C MET A 59 -12.82 9.33 1.55
N LYS A 60 -12.69 9.69 0.27
CA LYS A 60 -13.83 9.82 -0.65
C LYS A 60 -14.05 8.52 -1.41
N ALA A 61 -15.12 7.80 -1.07
CA ALA A 61 -15.59 6.62 -1.81
C ALA A 61 -16.58 7.06 -2.89
N ARG A 62 -16.24 6.81 -4.16
CA ARG A 62 -17.09 7.16 -5.31
C ARG A 62 -18.25 6.16 -5.42
N ILE A 63 -19.44 6.65 -5.76
CA ILE A 63 -20.68 5.85 -5.83
C ILE A 63 -21.05 5.62 -7.30
N GLY A 64 -21.20 4.36 -7.67
CA GLY A 64 -21.68 3.94 -8.96
C GLY A 64 -20.82 4.45 -10.14
N GLU A 65 -21.27 4.19 -11.35
CA GLU A 65 -20.56 4.61 -12.56
C GLU A 65 -20.40 6.14 -12.65
N LYS A 66 -21.46 6.88 -12.32
CA LYS A 66 -21.47 8.36 -12.35
C LYS A 66 -20.40 8.94 -11.44
N GLY A 67 -20.27 8.43 -10.21
CA GLY A 67 -19.27 8.87 -9.25
C GLY A 67 -17.84 8.69 -9.78
N TYR A 68 -17.57 7.59 -10.48
CA TYR A 68 -16.25 7.35 -11.09
C TYR A 68 -15.99 8.22 -12.33
N ARG A 69 -17.03 8.58 -13.12
CA ARG A 69 -16.89 9.44 -14.30
C ARG A 69 -16.71 10.92 -13.95
N THR A 70 -17.42 11.40 -12.93
CA THR A 70 -17.52 12.85 -12.64
C THR A 70 -16.94 13.28 -11.30
N GLY A 71 -16.57 12.31 -10.45
CA GLY A 71 -16.16 12.55 -9.06
C GLY A 71 -17.32 12.69 -8.07
N SER A 72 -18.59 12.70 -8.55
CA SER A 72 -19.81 12.80 -7.74
C SER A 72 -20.92 11.94 -8.37
N PRO A 73 -21.74 11.19 -7.58
CA PRO A 73 -21.76 11.20 -6.11
C PRO A 73 -20.59 10.45 -5.46
N ALA A 74 -20.26 10.86 -4.22
CA ALA A 74 -19.24 10.22 -3.40
C ALA A 74 -19.62 10.34 -1.91
N LEU A 75 -19.28 9.30 -1.13
CA LEU A 75 -19.35 9.32 0.33
C LEU A 75 -18.03 9.84 0.89
N THR A 76 -18.13 10.57 2.00
CA THR A 76 -16.97 10.88 2.84
C THR A 76 -16.97 9.91 4.01
N LEU A 77 -15.96 9.04 4.07
CA LEU A 77 -15.84 7.98 5.06
C LEU A 77 -14.57 8.19 5.88
N LEU A 78 -14.62 7.83 7.17
CA LEU A 78 -13.45 7.91 8.04
C LEU A 78 -12.36 6.94 7.55
N ALA A 79 -11.21 7.48 7.13
CA ALA A 79 -10.04 6.70 6.80
C ALA A 79 -9.31 6.25 8.07
N TYR A 80 -8.96 7.18 8.95
CA TYR A 80 -8.43 6.88 10.28
C TYR A 80 -8.56 8.05 11.23
N ASP A 81 -8.57 7.75 12.53
CA ASP A 81 -8.59 8.72 13.61
C ASP A 81 -7.18 8.86 14.18
N ASP A 82 -6.63 10.07 14.14
CA ASP A 82 -5.32 10.42 14.68
C ASP A 82 -5.42 11.27 15.96
N ARG A 83 -6.53 11.12 16.69
CA ARG A 83 -6.74 11.67 18.02
C ARG A 83 -6.34 10.64 19.06
N TRP A 84 -5.51 11.03 19.98
CA TRP A 84 -4.93 10.18 20.99
C TRP A 84 -5.27 10.70 22.38
N GLU A 85 -5.50 9.83 23.32
CA GLU A 85 -5.75 10.20 24.70
C GLU A 85 -4.52 10.88 25.34
N SER A 86 -3.33 10.35 25.03
CA SER A 86 -2.07 10.88 25.49
C SER A 86 -0.93 10.55 24.52
N ARG A 87 0.21 11.22 24.70
CA ARG A 87 1.45 10.90 23.99
C ARG A 87 1.95 9.50 24.33
N GLU A 88 1.78 9.11 25.56
CA GLU A 88 2.19 7.81 26.09
C GLU A 88 1.42 6.68 25.40
N SER A 89 0.11 6.83 25.17
CA SER A 89 -0.69 5.85 24.46
C SER A 89 -0.25 5.69 23.00
N TYR A 90 0.09 6.79 22.34
CA TYR A 90 0.70 6.76 21.01
C TYR A 90 2.05 6.05 20.98
N LEU A 91 2.95 6.41 21.91
CA LEU A 91 4.29 5.81 22.00
C LEU A 91 4.22 4.33 22.37
N SER A 92 3.23 3.90 23.17
CA SER A 92 3.00 2.48 23.46
C SER A 92 2.66 1.70 22.19
N LEU A 93 1.71 2.19 21.37
CA LEU A 93 1.42 1.56 20.07
C LEU A 93 2.66 1.50 19.19
N MET A 94 3.41 2.59 19.10
CA MET A 94 4.62 2.63 18.26
C MET A 94 5.69 1.67 18.75
N ARG A 95 5.86 1.53 20.08
CA ARG A 95 6.79 0.55 20.67
C ARG A 95 6.43 -0.87 20.26
N GLU A 96 5.18 -1.27 20.43
CA GLU A 96 4.70 -2.61 20.06
C GLU A 96 4.86 -2.85 18.55
N THR A 97 4.54 -1.87 17.74
CA THR A 97 4.70 -1.93 16.28
C THR A 97 6.16 -2.12 15.88
N LEU A 98 7.07 -1.34 16.44
CA LEU A 98 8.50 -1.39 16.12
C LEU A 98 9.15 -2.68 16.61
N LEU A 99 8.75 -3.19 17.77
CA LEU A 99 9.18 -4.51 18.27
C LEU A 99 8.71 -5.63 17.32
N LEU A 100 7.45 -5.61 16.92
CA LEU A 100 6.91 -6.57 15.94
C LEU A 100 7.68 -6.46 14.60
N ALA A 101 7.84 -5.25 14.07
CA ALA A 101 8.59 -5.03 12.83
C ALA A 101 10.00 -5.62 12.92
N ARG A 102 10.72 -5.41 14.03
CA ARG A 102 12.05 -5.95 14.27
C ARG A 102 12.07 -7.47 14.31
N GLU A 103 11.06 -8.12 14.88
CA GLU A 103 10.92 -9.58 14.89
C GLU A 103 10.68 -10.14 13.49
N LEU A 104 9.84 -9.47 12.68
CA LEU A 104 9.55 -9.86 11.29
C LEU A 104 10.76 -9.70 10.37
N MET A 105 11.65 -8.73 10.61
CA MET A 105 12.80 -8.44 9.74
C MET A 105 13.83 -9.57 9.70
N LYS A 106 14.39 -9.81 8.50
CA LYS A 106 15.64 -10.56 8.32
C LYS A 106 16.79 -9.90 9.10
N LYS A 107 17.88 -10.62 9.32
CA LYS A 107 19.11 -10.06 9.91
C LYS A 107 19.66 -8.91 9.06
N GLU A 108 19.58 -9.03 7.75
CA GLU A 108 20.01 -8.06 6.73
C GLU A 108 18.94 -6.98 6.44
N GLY A 109 17.82 -7.02 7.14
CA GLY A 109 16.68 -6.16 6.91
C GLY A 109 16.89 -4.72 7.36
N THR A 110 16.12 -3.82 6.73
CA THR A 110 16.10 -2.39 7.00
C THR A 110 14.68 -1.90 7.30
N ILE A 111 14.58 -0.80 8.03
CA ILE A 111 13.30 -0.14 8.35
C ILE A 111 13.38 1.35 8.09
N PHE A 112 12.31 1.87 7.47
CA PHE A 112 12.09 3.29 7.20
C PHE A 112 10.82 3.71 7.95
N LEU A 113 10.96 4.58 8.93
CA LEU A 113 9.85 5.13 9.70
C LEU A 113 9.61 6.58 9.29
N HIS A 114 8.46 6.82 8.63
CA HIS A 114 8.05 8.13 8.18
C HIS A 114 7.35 8.88 9.31
N VAL A 115 7.81 10.09 9.60
CA VAL A 115 7.32 10.91 10.71
C VAL A 115 7.34 12.38 10.35
N ASP A 116 6.50 13.17 11.01
CA ASP A 116 6.58 14.62 10.94
C ASP A 116 7.23 15.24 12.19
N CYS A 117 7.34 16.54 12.21
CA CYS A 117 7.99 17.28 13.30
C CYS A 117 7.34 17.13 14.68
N ARG A 118 6.10 16.56 14.79
CA ARG A 118 5.40 16.42 16.08
C ARG A 118 6.01 15.32 16.94
N MET A 119 6.30 14.18 16.30
CA MET A 119 6.74 12.97 17.01
C MET A 119 8.16 12.53 16.67
N HIS A 120 8.82 13.21 15.72
CA HIS A 120 10.16 12.88 15.24
C HIS A 120 11.16 12.58 16.38
N ALA A 121 11.36 13.52 17.32
CA ALA A 121 12.34 13.35 18.40
C ALA A 121 12.03 12.16 19.32
N HIS A 122 10.75 11.94 19.64
CA HIS A 122 10.32 10.84 20.47
C HIS A 122 10.52 9.48 19.78
N LEU A 123 10.16 9.42 18.50
CA LEU A 123 10.29 8.19 17.71
C LEU A 123 11.74 7.88 17.38
N ARG A 124 12.61 8.90 17.22
CA ARG A 124 14.05 8.70 17.08
C ARG A 124 14.63 8.00 18.31
N LEU A 125 14.33 8.49 19.52
CA LEU A 125 14.79 7.87 20.76
C LEU A 125 14.23 6.44 20.94
N LEU A 126 12.98 6.23 20.57
CA LEU A 126 12.36 4.90 20.60
C LEU A 126 13.02 3.93 19.63
N MET A 127 13.38 4.39 18.43
CA MET A 127 14.12 3.60 17.45
C MET A 127 15.52 3.26 17.95
N ASP A 128 16.23 4.23 18.58
CA ASP A 128 17.54 3.98 19.18
C ASP A 128 17.48 2.94 20.31
N GLU A 129 16.41 2.95 21.12
CA GLU A 129 16.19 1.93 22.16
C GLU A 129 15.96 0.53 21.55
N ILE A 130 15.15 0.43 20.50
CA ILE A 130 14.73 -0.87 19.92
C ILE A 130 15.78 -1.45 18.98
N PHE A 131 16.37 -0.65 18.11
CA PHE A 131 17.33 -1.08 17.08
C PHE A 131 18.79 -0.84 17.49
N GLY A 132 19.02 -0.08 18.56
CA GLY A 132 20.33 0.39 18.99
C GLY A 132 20.80 1.62 18.19
N GLU A 133 21.56 2.52 18.82
CA GLU A 133 22.14 3.70 18.16
C GLU A 133 23.00 3.32 16.95
N SER A 134 23.72 2.19 17.03
CA SER A 134 24.52 1.68 15.92
C SER A 134 23.71 1.15 14.73
N GLY A 135 22.40 0.97 14.89
CA GLY A 135 21.46 0.64 13.82
C GLY A 135 21.02 1.84 13.00
N PHE A 136 21.19 3.04 13.50
CA PHE A 136 20.84 4.27 12.80
C PHE A 136 21.75 4.50 11.58
N LEU A 137 21.14 4.74 10.43
CA LEU A 137 21.83 4.98 9.17
C LEU A 137 21.70 6.42 8.69
N ASN A 138 20.45 6.91 8.54
CA ASN A 138 20.17 8.28 8.11
C ASN A 138 18.88 8.83 8.74
N GLU A 139 18.86 10.13 8.85
CA GLU A 139 17.65 10.94 8.94
C GLU A 139 17.44 11.57 7.57
N ILE A 140 16.49 11.02 6.81
CA ILE A 140 16.18 11.48 5.46
C ILE A 140 15.14 12.61 5.55
N ILE A 141 15.48 13.76 4.98
CA ILE A 141 14.58 14.92 4.88
C ILE A 141 13.84 14.85 3.55
N TRP A 142 12.57 14.45 3.58
CA TRP A 142 11.72 14.55 2.40
C TRP A 142 11.09 15.92 2.31
N SER A 143 11.70 16.79 1.50
CA SER A 143 11.28 18.16 1.30
C SER A 143 10.32 18.29 0.11
N TYR A 144 9.22 19.01 0.31
CA TYR A 144 8.18 19.19 -0.70
C TYR A 144 7.63 20.61 -0.70
N GLN A 145 7.23 21.08 -1.89
CA GLN A 145 6.56 22.36 -2.02
C GLN A 145 5.06 22.18 -1.82
N SER A 146 4.53 22.68 -0.71
CA SER A 146 3.10 22.76 -0.43
C SER A 146 2.65 24.22 -0.37
N GLY A 147 1.38 24.48 -0.66
CA GLY A 147 0.78 25.80 -0.46
C GLY A 147 0.82 26.23 1.01
N GLY A 148 0.38 27.45 1.28
CA GLY A 148 0.31 28.04 2.61
C GLY A 148 1.59 28.80 3.01
N ARG A 149 1.37 29.95 3.67
CA ARG A 149 2.42 30.81 4.23
C ARG A 149 2.12 31.03 5.72
N ALA A 150 3.04 30.60 6.56
CA ALA A 150 2.99 30.96 7.97
C ALA A 150 3.47 32.41 8.13
N LYS A 151 2.89 33.14 9.10
CA LYS A 151 3.26 34.55 9.36
C LYS A 151 4.11 34.72 10.62
N THR A 152 4.06 33.72 11.53
CA THR A 152 4.67 33.82 12.87
C THR A 152 5.79 32.79 13.10
N TYR A 153 5.99 31.87 12.14
CA TYR A 153 7.07 30.84 12.14
C TYR A 153 7.40 30.47 10.70
N PHE A 154 8.48 29.71 10.50
CA PHE A 154 8.85 29.21 9.18
C PHE A 154 7.86 28.12 8.73
N PRO A 155 7.33 28.16 7.47
CA PRO A 155 6.45 27.13 6.95
C PRO A 155 7.12 25.75 7.00
N ARG A 156 6.42 24.76 7.53
CA ARG A 156 6.89 23.37 7.56
C ARG A 156 6.72 22.76 6.18
N LYS A 157 7.82 22.38 5.55
CA LYS A 157 7.87 21.96 4.15
C LYS A 157 8.61 20.64 3.98
N HIS A 158 8.68 19.82 5.02
CA HIS A 158 9.30 18.51 4.99
C HIS A 158 8.69 17.58 6.03
N ASP A 159 8.79 16.31 5.74
CA ASP A 159 8.69 15.22 6.69
C ASP A 159 10.07 14.55 6.83
N VAL A 160 10.22 13.72 7.82
CA VAL A 160 11.45 12.98 8.12
C VAL A 160 11.20 11.49 7.94
N ILE A 161 12.18 10.79 7.37
CA ILE A 161 12.16 9.33 7.32
C ILE A 161 13.39 8.82 8.08
N LEU A 162 13.15 8.20 9.23
CA LEU A 162 14.18 7.58 10.04
C LEU A 162 14.57 6.24 9.44
N PHE A 163 15.83 6.11 9.03
CA PHE A 163 16.36 4.92 8.37
C PHE A 163 17.27 4.13 9.30
N TYR A 164 16.90 2.88 9.60
CA TYR A 164 17.64 1.98 10.47
C TYR A 164 17.87 0.63 9.83
N ALA A 165 18.94 -0.04 10.25
CA ALA A 165 19.21 -1.44 9.96
C ALA A 165 19.02 -2.30 11.21
N LYS A 166 18.57 -3.56 11.03
CA LYS A 166 18.49 -4.54 12.12
C LYS A 166 19.85 -5.01 12.60
N SER A 167 20.85 -5.04 11.70
CA SER A 167 22.23 -5.43 12.02
C SER A 167 23.23 -4.71 11.11
N ARG A 168 24.51 -4.86 11.40
CA ARG A 168 25.61 -4.32 10.54
C ARG A 168 25.73 -5.00 9.18
N SER A 169 25.11 -6.17 8.99
CA SER A 169 25.11 -6.93 7.72
C SER A 169 23.91 -6.60 6.84
N TYR A 170 23.38 -5.38 6.90
CA TYR A 170 22.20 -4.98 6.14
C TYR A 170 22.47 -4.89 4.63
N TYR A 171 21.41 -5.08 3.84
CA TYR A 171 21.45 -4.86 2.39
C TYR A 171 21.04 -3.43 2.06
N PHE A 172 21.88 -2.75 1.26
CA PHE A 172 21.61 -1.44 0.72
C PHE A 172 22.34 -1.22 -0.60
N SER A 173 21.65 -0.73 -1.64
CA SER A 173 22.21 -0.46 -2.96
C SER A 173 21.86 0.93 -3.46
N LEU A 174 22.72 1.89 -3.23
CA LEU A 174 22.55 3.25 -3.75
C LEU A 174 22.52 3.28 -5.30
N LYS A 175 23.23 2.35 -5.96
CA LYS A 175 23.27 2.22 -7.43
C LYS A 175 21.91 1.89 -8.06
N SER A 176 20.99 1.33 -7.28
CA SER A 176 19.62 0.99 -7.75
C SER A 176 18.70 2.20 -7.89
N VAL A 177 19.13 3.38 -7.42
CA VAL A 177 18.32 4.61 -7.35
C VAL A 177 19.04 5.82 -7.93
N PRO A 178 19.51 5.76 -9.19
CA PRO A 178 20.18 6.88 -9.82
C PRO A 178 19.23 8.07 -9.95
N VAL A 179 19.77 9.27 -9.82
CA VAL A 179 19.06 10.53 -10.02
C VAL A 179 19.75 11.36 -11.10
N ALA A 180 18.98 12.26 -11.73
CA ALA A 180 19.57 13.21 -12.65
C ALA A 180 20.62 14.05 -11.93
N ARG A 181 21.78 14.22 -12.56
CA ARG A 181 22.82 15.08 -12.02
C ARG A 181 22.29 16.52 -11.97
N ARG A 182 22.29 17.10 -10.77
CA ARG A 182 22.00 18.54 -10.65
C ARG A 182 23.13 19.34 -11.27
N GLU A 183 22.83 20.34 -12.09
CA GLU A 183 23.82 21.34 -12.49
C GLU A 183 24.30 22.03 -11.22
N THR A 184 25.46 21.64 -10.76
CA THR A 184 26.08 22.25 -9.59
C THR A 184 26.55 23.65 -9.97
N ARG A 185 26.16 24.66 -9.18
CA ARG A 185 26.88 25.94 -9.11
C ARG A 185 28.37 25.64 -9.05
N SER A 186 29.19 26.48 -9.68
CA SER A 186 30.67 26.34 -9.75
C SER A 186 31.23 25.83 -8.42
N ASN A 187 31.55 24.55 -8.37
CA ASN A 187 32.28 23.95 -7.27
C ASN A 187 33.79 24.05 -7.59
N HIS A 188 34.61 23.96 -6.57
CA HIS A 188 36.09 24.04 -6.71
C HIS A 188 36.72 22.81 -7.41
N MET A 189 35.90 21.96 -8.07
CA MET A 189 36.35 20.81 -8.82
C MET A 189 36.97 21.25 -10.16
N LYS A 190 38.10 20.67 -10.49
CA LYS A 190 38.76 20.86 -11.80
C LYS A 190 38.02 20.02 -12.85
N ARG A 191 37.80 20.59 -14.03
CA ARG A 191 37.32 19.84 -15.20
C ARG A 191 38.49 19.27 -15.96
N GLY A 192 38.36 18.04 -16.44
CA GLY A 192 39.32 17.34 -17.27
C GLY A 192 38.67 16.42 -18.27
N THR A 193 39.45 15.92 -19.20
CA THR A 193 39.10 14.85 -20.13
C THR A 193 40.16 13.77 -19.99
N ASP A 194 39.74 12.52 -19.92
CA ASP A 194 40.65 11.38 -19.85
C ASP A 194 41.18 10.98 -21.26
N GLU A 195 41.97 9.93 -21.31
CA GLU A 195 42.60 9.43 -22.54
C GLU A 195 41.56 8.86 -23.53
N ASP A 196 40.37 8.42 -23.03
CA ASP A 196 39.28 7.91 -23.84
C ASP A 196 38.30 9.01 -24.31
N GLY A 197 38.59 10.28 -23.99
CA GLY A 197 37.77 11.43 -24.36
C GLY A 197 36.56 11.66 -23.43
N ARG A 198 36.43 10.93 -22.31
CA ARG A 198 35.35 11.13 -21.34
C ARG A 198 35.63 12.35 -20.46
N THR A 199 34.68 13.24 -20.36
CA THR A 199 34.75 14.40 -19.48
C THR A 199 34.49 14.05 -18.03
N TYR A 200 35.27 14.64 -17.13
CA TYR A 200 35.12 14.43 -15.68
C TYR A 200 35.40 15.71 -14.90
N ARG A 201 34.94 15.69 -13.64
CA ARG A 201 35.35 16.66 -12.61
C ARG A 201 36.19 15.96 -11.56
N SER A 202 37.25 16.60 -11.09
CA SER A 202 38.11 16.00 -10.07
C SER A 202 38.33 16.93 -8.88
N ILE A 203 38.54 16.29 -7.73
CA ILE A 203 38.94 16.95 -6.48
C ILE A 203 40.03 16.14 -5.80
N MET A 204 40.99 16.86 -5.23
CA MET A 204 42.02 16.25 -4.37
C MET A 204 41.51 16.19 -2.93
N SER A 205 41.52 15.02 -2.33
CA SER A 205 41.16 14.81 -0.91
C SER A 205 42.10 13.76 -0.31
N GLY A 206 42.72 14.08 0.83
CA GLY A 206 43.68 13.18 1.50
C GLY A 206 44.85 12.73 0.61
N GLY A 207 45.32 13.60 -0.31
CA GLY A 207 46.40 13.28 -1.24
C GLY A 207 46.00 12.40 -2.43
N ARG A 208 44.74 12.03 -2.56
CA ARG A 208 44.19 11.22 -3.66
C ARG A 208 43.26 12.03 -4.54
N GLU A 209 43.37 11.86 -5.89
CA GLU A 209 42.44 12.44 -6.83
C GLU A 209 41.21 11.56 -6.95
N TYR A 210 40.04 12.17 -6.80
CA TYR A 210 38.72 11.55 -7.04
C TYR A 210 38.13 12.16 -8.32
N ARG A 211 37.82 11.31 -9.29
CA ARG A 211 37.22 11.68 -10.57
C ARG A 211 35.74 11.29 -10.60
N TYR A 212 34.90 12.19 -11.08
CA TYR A 212 33.48 12.04 -11.26
C TYR A 212 33.13 12.31 -12.72
N TYR A 213 32.86 11.27 -13.48
CA TYR A 213 32.59 11.36 -14.90
C TYR A 213 31.22 11.98 -15.17
N ASP A 214 31.13 12.84 -16.22
CA ASP A 214 29.89 13.54 -16.55
C ASP A 214 28.82 12.61 -17.13
N ASP A 215 29.19 11.46 -17.69
CA ASP A 215 28.33 10.40 -18.21
C ASP A 215 27.89 9.38 -17.15
N GLU A 216 28.41 9.46 -15.92
CA GLU A 216 27.97 8.61 -14.82
C GLU A 216 26.75 9.20 -14.10
N PRO A 217 25.80 8.34 -13.66
CA PRO A 217 24.65 8.82 -12.91
C PRO A 217 25.07 9.44 -11.57
N SER A 218 24.27 10.39 -11.09
CA SER A 218 24.33 10.87 -9.71
C SER A 218 23.42 10.02 -8.83
N TYR A 219 23.63 10.09 -7.52
CA TYR A 219 22.83 9.36 -6.53
C TYR A 219 22.22 10.35 -5.53
N PRO A 220 21.06 10.02 -4.93
CA PRO A 220 20.44 10.88 -3.93
C PRO A 220 21.31 10.95 -2.67
N ASP A 221 21.33 12.11 -2.04
CA ASP A 221 21.77 12.33 -0.67
C ASP A 221 20.58 12.06 0.31
N ASP A 222 20.68 12.53 1.54
CA ASP A 222 19.64 12.40 2.56
C ASP A 222 18.61 13.56 2.56
N VAL A 223 18.71 14.51 1.60
CA VAL A 223 17.72 15.56 1.39
C VAL A 223 17.03 15.34 0.05
N TRP A 224 15.80 14.81 0.11
CA TRP A 224 15.01 14.46 -1.06
C TRP A 224 14.02 15.58 -1.42
N ASP A 225 14.40 16.47 -2.30
CA ASP A 225 13.57 17.57 -2.83
C ASP A 225 13.12 17.33 -4.28
N ASP A 226 13.57 16.22 -4.88
CA ASP A 226 13.24 15.80 -6.25
C ASP A 226 11.99 14.88 -6.33
N VAL A 227 11.42 14.49 -5.17
CA VAL A 227 10.19 13.71 -5.08
C VAL A 227 9.08 14.60 -4.51
N SER A 228 8.18 15.07 -5.39
CA SER A 228 7.04 15.89 -4.97
C SER A 228 5.98 15.06 -4.25
N HIS A 229 5.24 15.70 -3.32
CA HIS A 229 4.02 15.12 -2.77
C HIS A 229 2.90 15.12 -3.84
N LEU A 230 1.89 14.26 -3.65
CA LEU A 230 0.75 14.19 -4.58
C LEU A 230 -0.10 15.47 -4.53
N GLN A 231 -0.24 16.13 -5.65
CA GLN A 231 -1.13 17.28 -5.80
C GLN A 231 -2.61 16.84 -5.78
N GLN A 232 -3.54 17.77 -5.55
CA GLN A 232 -4.98 17.43 -5.45
C GLN A 232 -5.53 16.69 -6.69
N ARG A 233 -5.01 17.00 -7.88
CA ARG A 233 -5.45 16.43 -9.17
C ARG A 233 -4.51 15.38 -9.72
N ASP A 234 -3.58 14.86 -8.88
CA ASP A 234 -2.66 13.81 -9.33
C ASP A 234 -3.44 12.54 -9.69
N PRO A 235 -3.17 11.94 -10.88
CA PRO A 235 -3.84 10.71 -11.33
C PRO A 235 -3.67 9.52 -10.37
N GLN A 236 -2.59 9.50 -9.56
CA GLN A 236 -2.37 8.47 -8.57
C GLN A 236 -3.34 8.53 -7.37
N ARG A 237 -4.07 9.64 -7.22
CA ARG A 237 -4.95 9.84 -6.06
C ARG A 237 -6.10 8.84 -6.04
N THR A 238 -6.18 8.10 -4.93
CA THR A 238 -7.25 7.12 -4.66
C THR A 238 -8.45 7.70 -3.91
N GLY A 239 -8.34 8.93 -3.43
CA GLY A 239 -9.28 9.54 -2.49
C GLY A 239 -8.84 9.46 -1.03
N TYR A 240 -7.74 8.77 -0.75
CA TYR A 240 -7.09 8.74 0.56
C TYR A 240 -6.27 10.02 0.76
N ASP A 241 -6.58 10.82 1.80
CA ASP A 241 -5.98 12.16 1.96
C ASP A 241 -4.46 12.13 2.15
N THR A 242 -3.96 11.14 2.89
CA THR A 242 -2.55 11.02 3.27
C THR A 242 -1.72 10.09 2.38
N GLN A 243 -2.22 9.79 1.17
CA GLN A 243 -1.52 8.90 0.23
C GLN A 243 -0.12 9.41 -0.11
N LYS A 244 0.90 8.55 0.05
CA LYS A 244 2.27 8.84 -0.37
C LYS A 244 2.47 8.59 -1.88
N PRO A 245 3.37 9.33 -2.55
CA PRO A 245 3.67 9.11 -3.97
C PRO A 245 4.41 7.80 -4.20
N ILE A 246 4.11 7.11 -5.31
CA ILE A 246 4.80 5.88 -5.72
C ILE A 246 6.31 6.10 -5.82
N ARG A 247 6.75 7.24 -6.33
CA ARG A 247 8.17 7.57 -6.51
C ARG A 247 8.97 7.58 -5.20
N LEU A 248 8.34 7.91 -4.07
CA LEU A 248 8.97 7.84 -2.75
C LEU A 248 9.27 6.39 -2.37
N LEU A 249 8.25 5.52 -2.50
CA LEU A 249 8.35 4.10 -2.17
C LEU A 249 9.23 3.34 -3.17
N ASP A 250 9.22 3.73 -4.46
CA ASP A 250 10.11 3.17 -5.47
C ASP A 250 11.59 3.33 -5.07
N ARG A 251 11.97 4.53 -4.63
CA ARG A 251 13.33 4.80 -4.14
C ARG A 251 13.68 3.95 -2.93
N ILE A 252 12.83 3.93 -1.91
CA ILE A 252 13.04 3.17 -0.68
C ILE A 252 13.16 1.67 -0.97
N ILE A 253 12.23 1.11 -1.74
CA ILE A 253 12.19 -0.32 -2.00
C ILE A 253 13.37 -0.75 -2.88
N ARG A 254 13.71 -0.01 -3.93
CA ARG A 254 14.86 -0.34 -4.80
C ARG A 254 16.19 -0.35 -4.08
N CYS A 255 16.44 0.62 -3.19
CA CYS A 255 17.74 0.68 -2.53
C CYS A 255 17.89 -0.35 -1.39
N SER A 256 16.79 -0.88 -0.85
CA SER A 256 16.79 -1.75 0.33
C SER A 256 16.41 -3.20 0.08
N THR A 257 16.02 -3.55 -1.16
CA THR A 257 15.54 -4.90 -1.53
C THR A 257 16.01 -5.33 -2.90
N GLN A 258 16.00 -6.66 -3.11
CA GLN A 258 16.15 -7.31 -4.41
C GLN A 258 14.79 -7.87 -4.86
N GLU A 259 14.68 -8.29 -6.14
CA GLU A 259 13.49 -8.96 -6.66
C GLU A 259 13.19 -10.23 -5.86
N GLY A 260 11.90 -10.47 -5.58
CA GLY A 260 11.45 -11.58 -4.73
C GLY A 260 11.52 -11.33 -3.22
N ASP A 261 12.22 -10.29 -2.75
CA ASP A 261 12.25 -9.95 -1.33
C ASP A 261 10.88 -9.50 -0.80
N LEU A 262 10.66 -9.69 0.50
CA LEU A 262 9.42 -9.31 1.17
C LEU A 262 9.53 -7.89 1.74
N VAL A 263 8.61 -7.01 1.34
CA VAL A 263 8.39 -5.66 1.86
C VAL A 263 7.18 -5.68 2.78
N CYS A 264 7.28 -5.08 3.96
CA CYS A 264 6.21 -5.03 4.94
C CYS A 264 5.80 -3.59 5.26
N ASP A 265 4.48 -3.38 5.37
CA ASP A 265 3.86 -2.14 5.84
C ASP A 265 2.74 -2.49 6.83
N LEU A 266 2.89 -2.07 8.09
CA LEU A 266 1.93 -2.34 9.16
C LEU A 266 0.88 -1.22 9.34
N PHE A 267 0.94 -0.20 8.46
CA PHE A 267 -0.04 0.89 8.34
C PHE A 267 -0.37 1.12 6.87
N GLY A 268 -0.91 0.10 6.20
CA GLY A 268 -1.05 0.00 4.75
C GLY A 268 -1.73 1.19 4.06
N GLY A 269 -2.71 1.81 4.71
CA GLY A 269 -3.41 3.00 4.21
C GLY A 269 -3.93 2.83 2.79
N SER A 270 -3.50 3.69 1.87
CA SER A 270 -3.87 3.61 0.46
C SER A 270 -3.15 2.49 -0.32
N GLY A 271 -2.27 1.72 0.33
CA GLY A 271 -1.55 0.60 -0.26
C GLY A 271 -0.37 0.96 -1.16
N THR A 272 0.18 2.17 -1.07
CA THR A 272 1.26 2.58 -1.97
C THR A 272 2.49 1.69 -1.82
N THR A 273 2.83 1.24 -0.61
CA THR A 273 3.94 0.31 -0.35
C THR A 273 3.73 -1.03 -1.07
N ALA A 274 2.55 -1.67 -0.89
CA ALA A 274 2.22 -2.96 -1.52
C ALA A 274 2.20 -2.86 -3.06
N VAL A 275 1.59 -1.80 -3.60
CA VAL A 275 1.51 -1.53 -5.03
C VAL A 275 2.90 -1.34 -5.63
N THR A 276 3.76 -0.54 -4.99
CA THR A 276 5.12 -0.31 -5.49
C THR A 276 5.98 -1.57 -5.38
N ALA A 277 5.87 -2.32 -4.28
CA ALA A 277 6.56 -3.61 -4.14
C ALA A 277 6.18 -4.57 -5.27
N ALA A 278 4.88 -4.75 -5.55
CA ALA A 278 4.40 -5.60 -6.63
C ALA A 278 4.87 -5.15 -8.02
N GLN A 279 4.84 -3.84 -8.32
CA GLN A 279 5.35 -3.29 -9.57
C GLN A 279 6.85 -3.57 -9.79
N LEU A 280 7.59 -3.66 -8.69
CA LEU A 280 9.03 -3.91 -8.72
C LEU A 280 9.38 -5.41 -8.64
N GLY A 281 8.42 -6.32 -8.69
CA GLY A 281 8.66 -7.76 -8.56
C GLY A 281 9.04 -8.20 -7.14
N ARG A 282 8.71 -7.41 -6.12
CA ARG A 282 8.88 -7.74 -4.71
C ARG A 282 7.60 -8.32 -4.16
N ARG A 283 7.74 -9.19 -3.16
CA ARG A 283 6.59 -9.65 -2.38
C ARG A 283 6.19 -8.58 -1.37
N PHE A 284 4.93 -8.60 -0.93
CA PHE A 284 4.44 -7.62 0.04
C PHE A 284 3.62 -8.27 1.16
N LEU A 285 3.68 -7.65 2.32
CA LEU A 285 2.79 -7.85 3.46
C LEU A 285 2.29 -6.47 3.88
N SER A 286 0.98 -6.22 3.72
CA SER A 286 0.36 -4.96 4.10
C SER A 286 -0.76 -5.21 5.09
N VAL A 287 -0.69 -4.57 6.24
CA VAL A 287 -1.66 -4.70 7.32
C VAL A 287 -2.34 -3.36 7.54
N ASP A 288 -3.65 -3.36 7.67
CA ASP A 288 -4.42 -2.18 8.06
C ASP A 288 -5.71 -2.61 8.78
N LYS A 289 -6.16 -1.85 9.76
CA LYS A 289 -7.41 -2.12 10.47
C LYS A 289 -8.65 -1.69 9.68
N ASN A 290 -8.49 -0.77 8.72
CA ASN A 290 -9.61 -0.18 7.99
C ASN A 290 -9.97 -1.04 6.76
N PRO A 291 -11.23 -1.51 6.62
CA PRO A 291 -11.66 -2.26 5.44
C PRO A 291 -11.50 -1.47 4.13
N LEU A 292 -11.64 -0.14 4.16
CA LEU A 292 -11.43 0.71 2.99
C LEU A 292 -9.98 0.66 2.48
N SER A 293 -9.00 0.59 3.37
CA SER A 293 -7.59 0.41 3.04
C SER A 293 -7.39 -0.87 2.23
N ILE A 294 -7.92 -1.98 2.72
CA ILE A 294 -7.84 -3.29 2.05
C ILE A 294 -8.56 -3.28 0.69
N ALA A 295 -9.74 -2.68 0.62
CA ALA A 295 -10.51 -2.56 -0.62
C ALA A 295 -9.77 -1.75 -1.69
N VAL A 296 -9.26 -0.57 -1.32
CA VAL A 296 -8.52 0.32 -2.23
C VAL A 296 -7.22 -0.33 -2.68
N THR A 297 -6.46 -0.90 -1.75
CA THR A 297 -5.19 -1.56 -2.06
C THR A 297 -5.41 -2.76 -2.97
N GLY A 298 -6.40 -3.61 -2.68
CA GLY A 298 -6.75 -4.75 -3.51
C GLY A 298 -7.12 -4.35 -4.94
N LYS A 299 -7.91 -3.29 -5.11
CA LYS A 299 -8.28 -2.75 -6.42
C LYS A 299 -7.05 -2.22 -7.21
N ARG A 300 -6.16 -1.50 -6.55
CA ARG A 300 -4.91 -1.01 -7.17
C ARG A 300 -4.00 -2.16 -7.61
N LEU A 301 -3.87 -3.19 -6.76
CA LEU A 301 -3.10 -4.39 -7.09
C LEU A 301 -3.70 -5.16 -8.28
N GLN A 302 -5.02 -5.32 -8.33
CA GLN A 302 -5.71 -5.93 -9.48
C GLN A 302 -5.43 -5.18 -10.79
N GLN A 303 -5.40 -3.85 -10.77
CA GLN A 303 -5.08 -3.04 -11.95
C GLN A 303 -3.66 -3.29 -12.47
N ILE A 304 -2.67 -3.40 -11.59
CA ILE A 304 -1.26 -3.57 -12.00
C ILE A 304 -0.88 -5.02 -12.31
N LEU A 305 -1.50 -5.99 -11.63
CA LEU A 305 -1.21 -7.42 -11.79
C LEU A 305 -2.10 -8.10 -12.84
N GLY A 306 -3.16 -7.43 -13.26
CA GLY A 306 -4.15 -7.92 -14.22
C GLY A 306 -5.10 -8.97 -13.64
N GLY A 307 -6.33 -9.00 -14.18
CA GLY A 307 -7.36 -9.97 -13.79
C GLY A 307 -7.76 -9.92 -12.32
N ALA A 308 -7.87 -11.08 -11.68
CA ALA A 308 -8.19 -11.19 -10.26
C ALA A 308 -6.99 -10.86 -9.34
N GLY A 309 -5.81 -10.57 -9.91
CA GLY A 309 -4.56 -10.34 -9.16
C GLY A 309 -3.88 -11.66 -8.74
N CYS A 310 -2.73 -11.58 -8.10
CA CYS A 310 -1.98 -12.71 -7.56
C CYS A 310 -1.59 -12.41 -6.12
N PHE A 311 -2.57 -12.13 -5.27
CA PHE A 311 -2.34 -11.82 -3.86
C PHE A 311 -3.45 -12.40 -2.99
N ASP A 312 -3.12 -12.60 -1.74
CA ASP A 312 -4.06 -13.10 -0.75
C ASP A 312 -4.69 -11.94 0.03
N VAL A 313 -5.94 -12.11 0.44
CA VAL A 313 -6.64 -11.18 1.34
C VAL A 313 -7.14 -11.95 2.55
N GLU A 314 -6.77 -11.49 3.73
CA GLU A 314 -7.25 -11.99 5.02
C GLU A 314 -8.00 -10.85 5.70
N ALA A 315 -9.31 -10.94 5.69
CA ALA A 315 -10.18 -9.91 6.24
C ALA A 315 -11.42 -10.56 6.88
N PRO A 316 -11.94 -9.97 7.96
CA PRO A 316 -13.22 -10.38 8.49
C PRO A 316 -14.31 -10.30 7.42
N CYS A 317 -15.19 -11.30 7.36
CA CYS A 317 -16.42 -11.19 6.57
C CYS A 317 -17.32 -10.11 7.16
N GLY A 318 -17.96 -9.31 6.30
CA GLY A 318 -19.07 -8.44 6.68
C GLY A 318 -20.23 -9.26 7.25
N ALA A 319 -21.17 -8.58 7.88
CA ALA A 319 -22.38 -9.22 8.42
C ALA A 319 -23.26 -9.80 7.31
N ASP A 320 -24.05 -10.82 7.65
CA ASP A 320 -25.10 -11.38 6.78
C ASP A 320 -26.38 -10.52 6.89
N ASP A 321 -26.25 -9.28 6.44
CA ASP A 321 -27.31 -8.25 6.53
C ASP A 321 -27.70 -7.69 5.16
N CYS A 322 -27.17 -8.29 4.09
CA CYS A 322 -27.35 -7.83 2.71
C CYS A 322 -28.21 -8.80 1.90
N GLU A 323 -28.99 -8.24 1.00
CA GLU A 323 -29.70 -8.99 -0.02
C GLU A 323 -28.90 -8.93 -1.32
N VAL A 324 -28.52 -10.12 -1.84
CA VAL A 324 -27.72 -10.25 -3.07
C VAL A 324 -28.46 -11.15 -4.04
N GLU A 325 -28.62 -10.67 -5.25
CA GLU A 325 -29.15 -11.46 -6.36
C GLU A 325 -28.02 -11.80 -7.33
N ALA A 326 -27.73 -13.09 -7.45
CA ALA A 326 -26.70 -13.58 -8.36
C ALA A 326 -27.07 -14.96 -8.91
N GLU A 327 -26.73 -15.21 -10.16
CA GLU A 327 -27.01 -16.46 -10.86
C GLU A 327 -25.74 -17.03 -11.47
N VAL A 328 -25.66 -18.36 -11.55
CA VAL A 328 -24.59 -19.09 -12.23
C VAL A 328 -25.18 -20.06 -13.23
N TYR A 329 -24.65 -19.99 -14.45
CA TYR A 329 -25.03 -20.82 -15.59
C TYR A 329 -23.84 -21.71 -15.96
N PRO A 330 -23.97 -23.05 -15.76
CA PRO A 330 -22.91 -23.96 -16.12
C PRO A 330 -22.84 -24.16 -17.65
N ALA A 331 -21.64 -24.23 -18.20
CA ALA A 331 -21.34 -24.68 -19.54
C ALA A 331 -20.28 -25.81 -19.47
N ILE A 332 -19.86 -26.37 -20.62
CA ILE A 332 -18.97 -27.54 -20.66
C ILE A 332 -17.62 -27.24 -19.99
N SER A 333 -17.03 -26.07 -20.21
CA SER A 333 -15.69 -25.70 -19.75
C SER A 333 -15.65 -24.42 -18.91
N SER A 334 -16.78 -23.76 -18.69
CA SER A 334 -16.85 -22.50 -17.98
C SER A 334 -18.16 -22.35 -17.21
N TYR A 335 -18.19 -21.35 -16.34
CA TYR A 335 -19.40 -20.83 -15.72
C TYR A 335 -19.59 -19.38 -16.16
N THR A 336 -20.82 -19.03 -16.52
CA THR A 336 -21.21 -17.62 -16.64
C THR A 336 -21.88 -17.21 -15.33
N VAL A 337 -21.35 -16.21 -14.65
CA VAL A 337 -21.88 -15.70 -13.38
C VAL A 337 -22.43 -14.30 -13.60
N ARG A 338 -23.65 -14.05 -13.16
CA ARG A 338 -24.33 -12.75 -13.25
C ARG A 338 -24.62 -12.20 -11.87
N LEU A 339 -24.23 -10.97 -11.64
CA LEU A 339 -24.60 -10.16 -10.50
C LEU A 339 -25.80 -9.28 -10.91
N LEU A 340 -26.95 -9.48 -10.30
CA LEU A 340 -28.21 -8.85 -10.70
C LEU A 340 -28.64 -7.73 -9.76
N GLY A 341 -28.37 -7.88 -8.46
CA GLY A 341 -28.81 -6.93 -7.45
C GLY A 341 -28.00 -6.99 -6.17
N PHE A 342 -27.99 -5.87 -5.46
CA PHE A 342 -27.38 -5.71 -4.14
C PHE A 342 -28.18 -4.70 -3.32
N SER A 343 -28.46 -5.02 -2.06
CA SER A 343 -29.00 -4.09 -1.08
C SER A 343 -28.41 -4.36 0.30
N SER A 344 -28.09 -3.33 1.03
CA SER A 344 -27.64 -3.41 2.42
C SER A 344 -28.32 -2.34 3.27
N PRO A 345 -28.38 -2.50 4.61
CA PRO A 345 -28.89 -1.45 5.49
C PRO A 345 -28.19 -0.10 5.27
N ALA A 346 -26.84 -0.11 5.17
CA ALA A 346 -26.04 1.10 4.91
C ALA A 346 -26.34 1.74 3.55
N ALA A 347 -26.59 0.94 2.49
CA ALA A 347 -26.96 1.47 1.18
C ALA A 347 -28.34 2.13 1.22
N ARG A 348 -29.32 1.49 1.88
CA ARG A 348 -30.68 2.05 2.05
C ARG A 348 -30.64 3.35 2.84
N GLU A 349 -29.89 3.40 3.96
CA GLU A 349 -29.76 4.60 4.78
C GLU A 349 -29.09 5.75 4.00
N ALA A 350 -28.10 5.44 3.17
CA ALA A 350 -27.41 6.42 2.34
C ALA A 350 -28.17 6.80 1.04
N GLY A 351 -29.31 6.16 0.77
CA GLY A 351 -30.08 6.37 -0.47
C GLY A 351 -29.33 5.94 -1.74
N ILE A 352 -28.52 4.87 -1.63
CA ILE A 352 -27.75 4.32 -2.76
C ILE A 352 -28.47 3.05 -3.25
N ASP A 353 -28.87 3.08 -4.52
CA ASP A 353 -29.67 2.01 -5.11
C ASP A 353 -28.80 0.91 -5.76
N GLY A 354 -29.16 -0.34 -5.51
CA GLY A 354 -28.72 -1.50 -6.24
C GLY A 354 -27.21 -1.64 -6.35
N LEU A 355 -26.73 -1.92 -7.55
CA LEU A 355 -25.31 -2.16 -7.82
C LEU A 355 -24.42 -0.92 -7.72
N ASP A 356 -24.97 0.28 -7.56
CA ASP A 356 -24.16 1.48 -7.32
C ASP A 356 -23.46 1.48 -5.96
N ALA A 357 -23.99 0.70 -5.01
CA ALA A 357 -23.34 0.44 -3.72
C ALA A 357 -22.19 -0.59 -3.80
N VAL A 358 -22.05 -1.31 -4.93
CA VAL A 358 -20.95 -2.28 -5.14
C VAL A 358 -19.78 -1.59 -5.81
N ASP A 359 -18.62 -1.61 -5.16
CA ASP A 359 -17.37 -1.05 -5.67
C ASP A 359 -16.59 -2.07 -6.53
N GLN A 360 -16.55 -3.32 -6.10
CA GLN A 360 -15.91 -4.42 -6.82
C GLN A 360 -16.54 -5.77 -6.47
N TRP A 361 -16.43 -6.73 -7.38
CA TRP A 361 -16.80 -8.10 -7.15
C TRP A 361 -15.95 -9.06 -7.97
N SER A 362 -15.94 -10.33 -7.54
CA SER A 362 -15.27 -11.40 -8.26
C SER A 362 -16.10 -12.67 -8.25
N ALA A 363 -15.86 -13.51 -9.25
CA ALA A 363 -16.40 -14.86 -9.32
C ALA A 363 -15.28 -15.89 -9.20
N GLY A 364 -15.55 -16.97 -8.51
CA GLY A 364 -14.58 -18.02 -8.20
C GLY A 364 -15.24 -19.20 -7.50
N PHE A 365 -14.46 -19.88 -6.65
CA PHE A 365 -14.89 -21.09 -5.97
C PHE A 365 -14.56 -21.03 -4.48
N VAL A 366 -15.41 -21.64 -3.66
CA VAL A 366 -15.12 -21.85 -2.26
C VAL A 366 -14.75 -23.31 -1.99
N GLN A 367 -13.73 -23.51 -1.15
CA GLN A 367 -13.28 -24.79 -0.64
C GLN A 367 -13.02 -24.64 0.86
N GLY A 368 -13.88 -25.26 1.68
CA GLY A 368 -13.89 -25.01 3.13
C GLY A 368 -14.12 -23.52 3.42
N GLU A 369 -13.23 -22.91 4.19
CA GLU A 369 -13.29 -21.49 4.55
C GLU A 369 -12.46 -20.58 3.61
N THR A 370 -11.97 -21.10 2.50
CA THR A 370 -11.16 -20.34 1.56
C THR A 370 -11.91 -20.09 0.26
N TYR A 371 -12.08 -18.82 -0.09
CA TYR A 371 -12.55 -18.40 -1.40
C TYR A 371 -11.35 -18.26 -2.37
N ARG A 372 -11.50 -18.78 -3.58
CA ARG A 372 -10.50 -18.67 -4.65
C ARG A 372 -11.08 -17.90 -5.82
N SER A 373 -10.63 -16.65 -5.99
CA SER A 373 -11.08 -15.80 -7.08
C SER A 373 -10.46 -16.23 -8.42
N CYS A 374 -11.26 -16.25 -9.48
CA CYS A 374 -10.84 -16.54 -10.85
C CYS A 374 -10.87 -15.31 -11.74
N VAL A 375 -11.92 -14.50 -11.60
CA VAL A 375 -12.16 -13.33 -12.44
C VAL A 375 -12.86 -12.24 -11.61
N SER A 376 -12.54 -10.97 -11.91
CA SER A 376 -13.08 -9.85 -11.15
C SER A 376 -13.52 -8.67 -12.02
N SER A 377 -14.36 -7.83 -11.44
CA SER A 377 -14.71 -6.51 -11.96
C SER A 377 -14.66 -5.49 -10.82
N ALA A 378 -14.02 -4.37 -11.08
CA ALA A 378 -13.92 -3.26 -10.12
C ALA A 378 -14.15 -1.94 -10.85
N ARG A 379 -14.79 -0.99 -10.16
CA ARG A 379 -14.94 0.37 -10.68
C ARG A 379 -13.62 1.13 -10.54
N THR A 380 -13.16 1.71 -11.63
CA THR A 380 -11.95 2.54 -11.67
C THR A 380 -12.22 3.80 -12.49
N ALA A 381 -11.28 4.76 -12.49
CA ALA A 381 -11.40 5.94 -13.36
C ALA A 381 -11.45 5.54 -14.85
N ASP A 382 -10.66 4.53 -15.24
CA ASP A 382 -10.57 4.04 -16.61
C ASP A 382 -11.71 3.08 -16.98
N SER A 383 -12.31 2.41 -15.99
CA SER A 383 -13.44 1.48 -16.15
C SER A 383 -14.50 1.76 -15.07
N PRO A 384 -15.29 2.83 -15.23
CA PRO A 384 -16.26 3.26 -14.21
C PRO A 384 -17.49 2.35 -14.11
N ALA A 385 -17.85 1.65 -15.18
CA ALA A 385 -18.94 0.70 -15.19
C ALA A 385 -18.52 -0.64 -14.57
N LEU A 386 -19.37 -1.19 -13.71
CA LEU A 386 -19.20 -2.54 -13.19
C LEU A 386 -19.66 -3.56 -14.24
N LYS A 387 -18.80 -4.51 -14.60
CA LYS A 387 -19.24 -5.65 -15.43
C LYS A 387 -20.11 -6.54 -14.55
N THR A 388 -21.36 -6.71 -14.92
CA THR A 388 -22.34 -7.51 -14.16
C THR A 388 -22.37 -8.98 -14.58
N THR A 389 -21.62 -9.35 -15.62
CA THR A 389 -21.46 -10.72 -16.09
C THR A 389 -19.97 -11.05 -16.20
N LEU A 390 -19.57 -12.15 -15.60
CA LEU A 390 -18.21 -12.67 -15.63
C LEU A 390 -18.22 -14.13 -16.08
N GLU A 391 -17.19 -14.53 -16.83
CA GLU A 391 -16.96 -15.93 -17.19
C GLU A 391 -15.74 -16.46 -16.45
N MET A 392 -15.88 -17.62 -15.81
CA MET A 392 -14.80 -18.27 -15.07
C MET A 392 -14.64 -19.73 -15.51
N PRO A 393 -13.42 -20.30 -15.48
CA PRO A 393 -13.18 -21.71 -15.80
C PRO A 393 -13.89 -22.62 -14.80
N VAL A 394 -14.19 -23.85 -15.21
CA VAL A 394 -14.62 -24.91 -14.29
C VAL A 394 -13.44 -25.37 -13.43
N CYS A 395 -13.62 -25.32 -12.12
CA CYS A 395 -12.61 -25.71 -11.15
C CYS A 395 -13.22 -26.49 -9.99
N ALA A 396 -12.39 -27.09 -9.15
CA ALA A 396 -12.84 -27.79 -7.97
C ALA A 396 -13.38 -26.79 -6.91
N GLY A 397 -14.51 -27.13 -6.30
CA GLY A 397 -15.19 -26.29 -5.29
C GLY A 397 -16.59 -25.88 -5.74
N GLU A 398 -17.26 -25.15 -4.88
CA GLU A 398 -18.59 -24.63 -5.15
C GLU A 398 -18.51 -23.22 -5.73
N PRO A 399 -19.19 -22.92 -6.86
CA PRO A 399 -19.21 -21.56 -7.41
C PRO A 399 -19.62 -20.53 -6.36
N CYS A 400 -18.86 -19.49 -6.23
CA CYS A 400 -19.01 -18.46 -5.21
C CYS A 400 -18.69 -17.10 -5.80
N ILE A 401 -19.32 -16.04 -5.30
CA ILE A 401 -18.97 -14.65 -5.58
C ILE A 401 -18.48 -13.96 -4.30
N MET A 402 -17.56 -13.05 -4.49
CA MET A 402 -17.13 -12.09 -3.47
C MET A 402 -17.56 -10.69 -3.88
N LEU A 403 -18.11 -9.94 -2.94
CA LEU A 403 -18.54 -8.55 -3.10
C LEU A 403 -17.80 -7.66 -2.12
N VAL A 404 -17.40 -6.48 -2.57
CA VAL A 404 -16.94 -5.39 -1.70
C VAL A 404 -17.80 -4.16 -2.01
N ASP A 405 -18.46 -3.66 -0.99
CA ASP A 405 -19.28 -2.46 -1.10
C ASP A 405 -18.44 -1.17 -1.03
N VAL A 406 -19.09 -0.02 -1.21
CA VAL A 406 -18.43 1.29 -1.16
C VAL A 406 -17.91 1.66 0.24
N TRP A 407 -18.29 0.94 1.28
CA TRP A 407 -17.76 1.06 2.65
C TRP A 407 -16.54 0.14 2.90
N GLY A 408 -16.16 -0.67 1.90
CA GLY A 408 -15.04 -1.61 1.99
C GLY A 408 -15.40 -2.96 2.63
N SER A 409 -16.67 -3.20 3.00
CA SER A 409 -17.09 -4.46 3.60
C SER A 409 -17.09 -5.58 2.57
N ARG A 410 -16.43 -6.68 2.92
CA ARG A 410 -16.23 -7.86 2.07
C ARG A 410 -17.20 -8.96 2.48
N ARG A 411 -17.90 -9.55 1.51
CA ARG A 411 -18.89 -10.61 1.73
C ARG A 411 -18.84 -11.65 0.63
N TYR A 412 -19.25 -12.89 0.94
CA TYR A 412 -19.23 -14.02 0.02
C TYR A 412 -20.59 -14.67 -0.08
N TYR A 413 -20.98 -15.08 -1.30
CA TYR A 413 -22.31 -15.64 -1.58
C TYR A 413 -22.22 -16.77 -2.59
N LEU A 414 -23.05 -17.82 -2.38
CA LEU A 414 -23.30 -18.87 -3.36
C LEU A 414 -24.38 -18.36 -4.33
N PRO A 415 -24.09 -18.15 -5.61
CA PRO A 415 -25.08 -17.73 -6.59
C PRO A 415 -26.06 -18.87 -6.88
N GLN A 416 -27.27 -18.49 -7.30
CA GLN A 416 -28.28 -19.50 -7.67
C GLN A 416 -27.89 -20.19 -8.99
N ARG A 417 -27.90 -21.52 -9.00
CA ARG A 417 -27.70 -22.30 -10.22
C ARG A 417 -28.92 -22.21 -11.13
N ARG A 418 -28.68 -21.91 -12.38
CA ARG A 418 -29.67 -21.94 -13.47
C ARG A 418 -29.22 -22.95 -14.53
N TYR A 419 -30.10 -23.80 -14.96
CA TYR A 419 -29.86 -24.84 -15.97
C TYR A 419 -30.43 -24.44 -17.32
#